data_c9025581eddbb01f2a79cb6f01f7671b
#
_entry.id   c9025581eddbb01f2a79cb6f01f7671b
#
_cell.length_a   1.000
_cell.length_b   1.000
_cell.length_c   1.000
_cell.angle_alpha   90.00
_cell.angle_beta   90.00
_cell.angle_gamma   90.00
#
_symmetry.space_group_name_H-M   'P 1'
#
loop_
_entity.id
_entity.type
_entity.pdbx_description
1 polymer ?
#
loop_
_entity_poly.entity_id
_entity_poly.type
_entity_poly.pdbx_seq_one_letter_code
_entity_poly.pdbx_strand_id
1 'polypeptide(L)'
;MFKKILIANRGEIALRVIRTCKEMGIQTVAVYSTADAESIHVKFADEAVCIGPAPSSESYLRISNIIAAAEITNADAIHPGYGFLSENAKFSKICEEHNIKFIGASPEMINKMGDKATAKATMIEAGVPCVPGSQGIIESFEHCKKLAREVGYPVMLKASAGGGGKGMRAVWKKEDLEDAWNSARVESKAAFANDDMYMEKLIEEPRHIEIQIVGDSKGKACHLSERDCSIQRRHQKLTEEVPSPFMTDKLREKMGAAAVKAAEYIRYEGVGTVEFLVDKNRKFYFMEMNTRIQVEHPITEQVIDYDLIREQIMVAYGQKISGKNYIPKLHSIECRINAEDPHHDFRPSPGKITNLHLPGGHGIRIDTHVYSGYTIPPNYDSMIAKLITTAQTRQEAIDKMKRALDEFVIEGIKTTIPFHRKLMENKDYLEGNYTTKFMEDFSMED
;
A
#
# COMPACT_ATOMS: atom_id res chain seq x y z
N MET A 1 -12.18 19.06 -17.76
CA MET A 1 -12.44 17.82 -16.99
C MET A 1 -12.44 16.67 -17.97
N PHE A 2 -11.86 15.51 -17.61
CA PHE A 2 -11.96 14.30 -18.41
C PHE A 2 -13.41 13.93 -18.66
N LYS A 3 -13.70 13.42 -19.85
CA LYS A 3 -15.05 12.96 -20.22
C LYS A 3 -15.22 11.47 -19.91
N LYS A 4 -14.13 10.70 -20.12
CA LYS A 4 -14.15 9.25 -19.94
C LYS A 4 -12.82 8.75 -19.37
N ILE A 5 -12.89 7.92 -18.32
CA ILE A 5 -11.73 7.31 -17.68
C ILE A 5 -11.84 5.79 -17.76
N LEU A 6 -10.78 5.13 -18.26
CA LEU A 6 -10.61 3.69 -18.17
C LEU A 6 -9.96 3.34 -16.82
N ILE A 7 -10.52 2.35 -16.13
CA ILE A 7 -10.02 1.85 -14.86
C ILE A 7 -9.20 0.58 -15.12
N ALA A 8 -7.86 0.70 -15.11
CA ALA A 8 -6.92 -0.38 -15.38
C ALA A 8 -6.68 -1.24 -14.14
N ASN A 9 -7.74 -1.69 -13.49
CA ASN A 9 -7.70 -2.50 -12.28
C ASN A 9 -9.00 -3.32 -12.13
N ARG A 10 -9.11 -4.09 -11.05
CA ARG A 10 -10.22 -4.97 -10.70
C ARG A 10 -10.62 -4.83 -9.22
N GLY A 11 -11.65 -5.55 -8.85
CA GLY A 11 -12.02 -5.71 -7.44
C GLY A 11 -12.55 -4.43 -6.81
N GLU A 12 -12.29 -4.26 -5.52
CA GLU A 12 -12.85 -3.14 -4.76
C GLU A 12 -12.30 -1.79 -5.22
N ILE A 13 -11.01 -1.72 -5.60
CA ILE A 13 -10.42 -0.45 -6.03
C ILE A 13 -10.98 0.02 -7.37
N ALA A 14 -11.26 -0.89 -8.30
CA ALA A 14 -11.92 -0.52 -9.56
C ALA A 14 -13.32 0.06 -9.27
N LEU A 15 -14.08 -0.59 -8.39
CA LEU A 15 -15.39 -0.09 -7.99
C LEU A 15 -15.29 1.25 -7.25
N ARG A 16 -14.27 1.44 -6.39
CA ARG A 16 -14.01 2.70 -5.68
C ARG A 16 -13.79 3.86 -6.66
N VAL A 17 -12.96 3.63 -7.67
CA VAL A 17 -12.70 4.65 -8.72
C VAL A 17 -13.95 4.94 -9.55
N ILE A 18 -14.70 3.92 -9.95
CA ILE A 18 -15.96 4.07 -10.70
C ILE A 18 -16.95 4.94 -9.93
N ARG A 19 -17.10 4.75 -8.63
CA ARG A 19 -17.99 5.57 -7.78
C ARG A 19 -17.63 7.05 -7.86
N THR A 20 -16.37 7.39 -7.63
CA THR A 20 -15.91 8.79 -7.72
C THR A 20 -16.09 9.37 -9.13
N CYS A 21 -15.75 8.61 -10.18
CA CYS A 21 -15.97 9.07 -11.56
C CYS A 21 -17.46 9.41 -11.81
N LYS A 22 -18.38 8.54 -11.40
CA LYS A 22 -19.83 8.78 -11.55
C LYS A 22 -20.30 10.01 -10.78
N GLU A 23 -19.82 10.21 -9.55
CA GLU A 23 -20.12 11.40 -8.73
C GLU A 23 -19.56 12.69 -9.35
N MET A 24 -18.48 12.57 -10.15
CA MET A 24 -17.90 13.68 -10.91
C MET A 24 -18.54 13.87 -12.30
N GLY A 25 -19.51 13.04 -12.70
CA GLY A 25 -20.11 13.07 -14.03
C GLY A 25 -19.19 12.60 -15.15
N ILE A 26 -18.21 11.76 -14.83
CA ILE A 26 -17.22 11.20 -15.78
C ILE A 26 -17.65 9.79 -16.16
N GLN A 27 -17.70 9.49 -17.45
CA GLN A 27 -17.96 8.15 -17.95
C GLN A 27 -16.83 7.18 -17.60
N THR A 28 -17.17 5.92 -17.40
CA THR A 28 -16.24 4.90 -16.91
C THR A 28 -16.14 3.72 -17.86
N VAL A 29 -14.92 3.24 -18.08
CA VAL A 29 -14.65 1.98 -18.79
C VAL A 29 -13.99 1.01 -17.81
N ALA A 30 -14.65 -0.10 -17.51
CA ALA A 30 -14.02 -1.19 -16.76
C ALA A 30 -13.27 -2.12 -17.73
N VAL A 31 -12.06 -2.55 -17.35
CA VAL A 31 -11.42 -3.69 -17.98
C VAL A 31 -11.58 -4.92 -17.10
N TYR A 32 -11.66 -6.09 -17.73
CA TYR A 32 -11.81 -7.35 -16.98
C TYR A 32 -11.18 -8.53 -17.73
N SER A 33 -10.66 -9.49 -16.95
CA SER A 33 -10.31 -10.80 -17.48
C SER A 33 -11.55 -11.69 -17.55
N THR A 34 -11.48 -12.80 -18.26
CA THR A 34 -12.61 -13.76 -18.33
C THR A 34 -13.06 -14.25 -16.95
N ALA A 35 -12.16 -14.30 -15.95
CA ALA A 35 -12.50 -14.69 -14.57
C ALA A 35 -13.34 -13.64 -13.83
N ASP A 36 -13.27 -12.38 -14.24
CA ASP A 36 -13.96 -11.26 -13.60
C ASP A 36 -15.23 -10.81 -14.34
N ALA A 37 -15.69 -11.54 -15.35
CA ALA A 37 -16.86 -11.15 -16.17
C ALA A 37 -18.12 -10.86 -15.34
N GLU A 38 -18.30 -11.56 -14.21
CA GLU A 38 -19.42 -11.38 -13.29
C GLU A 38 -19.14 -10.39 -12.15
N SER A 39 -17.95 -9.78 -12.13
CA SER A 39 -17.56 -8.83 -11.07
C SER A 39 -18.40 -7.55 -11.11
N ILE A 40 -18.66 -7.02 -9.93
CA ILE A 40 -19.56 -5.85 -9.78
C ILE A 40 -19.00 -4.60 -10.47
N HIS A 41 -17.69 -4.40 -10.53
CA HIS A 41 -17.09 -3.27 -11.22
C HIS A 41 -17.39 -3.27 -12.74
N VAL A 42 -17.51 -4.47 -13.34
CA VAL A 42 -17.89 -4.63 -14.76
C VAL A 42 -19.34 -4.20 -14.97
N LYS A 43 -20.23 -4.56 -14.03
CA LYS A 43 -21.67 -4.25 -14.10
C LYS A 43 -22.00 -2.78 -13.82
N PHE A 44 -21.14 -2.09 -13.05
CA PHE A 44 -21.37 -0.71 -12.62
C PHE A 44 -20.69 0.34 -13.52
N ALA A 45 -19.73 -0.04 -14.33
CA ALA A 45 -19.13 0.85 -15.32
C ALA A 45 -20.13 1.16 -16.46
N ASP A 46 -19.91 2.27 -17.16
CA ASP A 46 -20.73 2.64 -18.32
C ASP A 46 -20.40 1.77 -19.53
N GLU A 47 -19.12 1.38 -19.68
CA GLU A 47 -18.63 0.45 -20.68
C GLU A 47 -17.70 -0.58 -20.02
N ALA A 48 -17.57 -1.75 -20.64
CA ALA A 48 -16.67 -2.80 -20.16
C ALA A 48 -16.00 -3.55 -21.32
N VAL A 49 -14.70 -3.81 -21.18
CA VAL A 49 -13.88 -4.47 -22.21
C VAL A 49 -13.15 -5.66 -21.60
N CYS A 50 -13.34 -6.85 -22.17
CA CYS A 50 -12.55 -8.04 -21.82
C CYS A 50 -11.14 -7.90 -22.40
N ILE A 51 -10.12 -7.95 -21.52
CA ILE A 51 -8.72 -7.75 -21.87
C ILE A 51 -7.89 -9.03 -21.90
N GLY A 52 -8.51 -10.20 -21.74
CA GLY A 52 -7.83 -11.48 -21.85
C GLY A 52 -8.31 -12.54 -20.85
N PRO A 53 -7.61 -13.70 -20.81
CA PRO A 53 -7.93 -14.79 -19.91
C PRO A 53 -7.61 -14.49 -18.45
N ALA A 54 -7.94 -15.43 -17.55
CA ALA A 54 -7.78 -15.28 -16.11
C ALA A 54 -6.37 -14.92 -15.62
N PRO A 55 -5.25 -15.48 -16.13
CA PRO A 55 -3.92 -15.11 -15.68
C PRO A 55 -3.65 -13.62 -15.85
N SER A 56 -3.18 -12.94 -14.80
CA SER A 56 -2.90 -11.50 -14.83
C SER A 56 -1.84 -11.11 -15.87
N SER A 57 -0.86 -11.98 -16.12
CA SER A 57 0.17 -11.78 -17.15
C SER A 57 -0.40 -11.71 -18.58
N GLU A 58 -1.58 -12.27 -18.79
CA GLU A 58 -2.27 -12.29 -20.09
C GLU A 58 -3.44 -11.30 -20.17
N SER A 59 -3.72 -10.59 -19.08
CA SER A 59 -4.82 -9.63 -18.95
C SER A 59 -4.37 -8.33 -18.30
N TYR A 60 -4.49 -8.16 -16.99
CA TYR A 60 -4.25 -6.91 -16.26
C TYR A 60 -2.80 -6.39 -16.31
N LEU A 61 -1.82 -7.25 -16.58
CA LEU A 61 -0.41 -6.87 -16.79
C LEU A 61 -0.05 -6.70 -18.27
N ARG A 62 -0.99 -6.93 -19.20
CA ARG A 62 -0.74 -6.82 -20.63
C ARG A 62 -1.04 -5.43 -21.13
N ILE A 63 -0.01 -4.59 -21.17
CA ILE A 63 -0.10 -3.17 -21.54
C ILE A 63 -0.84 -2.96 -22.87
N SER A 64 -0.51 -3.74 -23.92
CA SER A 64 -1.13 -3.62 -25.25
C SER A 64 -2.66 -3.76 -25.21
N ASN A 65 -3.18 -4.69 -24.38
CA ASN A 65 -4.62 -4.94 -24.31
C ASN A 65 -5.34 -3.79 -23.59
N ILE A 66 -4.70 -3.20 -22.56
CA ILE A 66 -5.26 -2.06 -21.83
C ILE A 66 -5.26 -0.82 -22.70
N ILE A 67 -4.19 -0.55 -23.43
CA ILE A 67 -4.11 0.59 -24.37
C ILE A 67 -5.14 0.43 -25.50
N ALA A 68 -5.25 -0.76 -26.10
CA ALA A 68 -6.27 -1.02 -27.12
C ALA A 68 -7.69 -0.79 -26.57
N ALA A 69 -7.99 -1.24 -25.33
CA ALA A 69 -9.27 -0.97 -24.68
C ALA A 69 -9.52 0.53 -24.50
N ALA A 70 -8.50 1.31 -24.13
CA ALA A 70 -8.63 2.77 -23.99
C ALA A 70 -8.87 3.47 -25.33
N GLU A 71 -8.18 3.03 -26.39
CA GLU A 71 -8.34 3.59 -27.75
C GLU A 71 -9.73 3.31 -28.32
N ILE A 72 -10.19 2.05 -28.29
CA ILE A 72 -11.51 1.70 -28.88
C ILE A 72 -12.68 2.32 -28.13
N THR A 73 -12.51 2.66 -26.86
CA THR A 73 -13.53 3.32 -26.04
C THR A 73 -13.37 4.84 -26.01
N ASN A 74 -12.33 5.39 -26.65
CA ASN A 74 -11.97 6.80 -26.62
C ASN A 74 -11.83 7.36 -25.18
N ALA A 75 -11.12 6.65 -24.31
CA ALA A 75 -10.86 7.11 -22.97
C ALA A 75 -9.82 8.25 -22.96
N ASP A 76 -10.10 9.35 -22.26
CA ASP A 76 -9.18 10.50 -22.12
C ASP A 76 -8.03 10.19 -21.16
N ALA A 77 -8.27 9.32 -20.18
CA ALA A 77 -7.32 9.00 -19.13
C ALA A 77 -7.47 7.55 -18.66
N ILE A 78 -6.41 7.06 -18.01
CA ILE A 78 -6.39 5.74 -17.36
C ILE A 78 -6.10 5.92 -15.87
N HIS A 79 -6.97 5.36 -15.02
CA HIS A 79 -6.72 5.24 -13.58
C HIS A 79 -6.23 3.84 -13.25
N PRO A 80 -4.99 3.66 -12.79
CA PRO A 80 -4.40 2.35 -12.56
C PRO A 80 -4.78 1.72 -11.20
N GLY A 81 -5.39 2.47 -10.29
CA GLY A 81 -5.60 2.04 -8.91
C GLY A 81 -4.30 1.80 -8.16
N TYR A 82 -4.18 0.64 -7.51
CA TYR A 82 -2.96 0.12 -6.88
C TYR A 82 -2.65 -1.31 -7.37
N GLY A 83 -1.40 -1.77 -7.21
CA GLY A 83 -0.94 -3.04 -7.76
C GLY A 83 -0.88 -3.04 -9.28
N PHE A 84 -0.78 -4.22 -9.90
CA PHE A 84 -0.66 -4.39 -11.37
C PHE A 84 0.31 -3.39 -12.03
N LEU A 85 -0.21 -2.47 -12.84
CA LEU A 85 0.59 -1.52 -13.61
C LEU A 85 0.66 -0.11 -12.98
N SER A 86 0.16 0.07 -11.75
CA SER A 86 0.10 1.39 -11.10
C SER A 86 1.46 2.05 -10.86
N GLU A 87 2.51 1.25 -10.70
CA GLU A 87 3.91 1.71 -10.55
C GLU A 87 4.80 1.20 -11.69
N ASN A 88 4.23 1.08 -12.90
CA ASN A 88 4.96 0.67 -14.08
C ASN A 88 5.30 1.88 -14.97
N ALA A 89 6.57 2.32 -14.92
CA ALA A 89 7.04 3.49 -15.68
C ALA A 89 6.87 3.33 -17.20
N LYS A 90 7.04 2.09 -17.72
CA LYS A 90 6.81 1.82 -19.15
C LYS A 90 5.35 2.01 -19.54
N PHE A 91 4.42 1.58 -18.69
CA PHE A 91 2.99 1.78 -18.93
C PHE A 91 2.61 3.25 -18.90
N SER A 92 3.05 3.99 -17.88
CA SER A 92 2.84 5.43 -17.78
C SER A 92 3.36 6.17 -19.04
N LYS A 93 4.57 5.81 -19.52
CA LYS A 93 5.15 6.39 -20.74
C LYS A 93 4.34 6.06 -22.00
N ILE A 94 3.89 4.81 -22.15
CA ILE A 94 3.07 4.40 -23.30
C ILE A 94 1.74 5.15 -23.31
N CYS A 95 1.11 5.38 -22.15
CA CYS A 95 -0.10 6.21 -22.07
C CYS A 95 0.16 7.62 -22.62
N GLU A 96 1.27 8.26 -22.25
CA GLU A 96 1.66 9.58 -22.75
C GLU A 96 1.88 9.58 -24.28
N GLU A 97 2.56 8.55 -24.80
CA GLU A 97 2.81 8.38 -26.24
C GLU A 97 1.51 8.21 -27.06
N HIS A 98 0.44 7.68 -26.44
CA HIS A 98 -0.90 7.54 -27.02
C HIS A 98 -1.83 8.72 -26.72
N ASN A 99 -1.33 9.81 -26.12
CA ASN A 99 -2.12 10.97 -25.68
C ASN A 99 -3.24 10.61 -24.69
N ILE A 100 -3.03 9.58 -23.88
CA ILE A 100 -3.93 9.17 -22.81
C ILE A 100 -3.30 9.59 -21.47
N LYS A 101 -3.99 10.40 -20.66
CA LYS A 101 -3.43 10.83 -19.37
C LYS A 101 -3.38 9.66 -18.39
N PHE A 102 -2.19 9.32 -17.92
CA PHE A 102 -2.01 8.40 -16.81
C PHE A 102 -2.34 9.15 -15.50
N ILE A 103 -3.33 8.67 -14.73
CA ILE A 103 -3.71 9.26 -13.43
C ILE A 103 -2.81 8.66 -12.35
N GLY A 104 -1.66 9.24 -12.16
CA GLY A 104 -0.60 8.77 -11.28
C GLY A 104 0.70 9.53 -11.53
N ALA A 105 1.78 9.01 -10.97
CA ALA A 105 3.10 9.61 -11.12
C ALA A 105 3.66 9.46 -12.55
N SER A 106 4.52 10.40 -12.94
CA SER A 106 5.22 10.34 -14.23
C SER A 106 6.19 9.14 -14.30
N PRO A 107 6.57 8.70 -15.52
CA PRO A 107 7.54 7.63 -15.69
C PRO A 107 8.86 7.86 -14.93
N GLU A 108 9.32 9.11 -14.91
CA GLU A 108 10.54 9.52 -14.20
C GLU A 108 10.40 9.34 -12.69
N MET A 109 9.28 9.78 -12.10
CA MET A 109 9.01 9.65 -10.67
C MET A 109 8.88 8.19 -10.25
N ILE A 110 8.19 7.36 -11.06
CA ILE A 110 8.07 5.92 -10.81
C ILE A 110 9.44 5.26 -10.81
N ASN A 111 10.28 5.52 -11.80
CA ASN A 111 11.63 4.97 -11.87
C ASN A 111 12.49 5.44 -10.70
N LYS A 112 12.45 6.73 -10.37
CA LYS A 112 13.26 7.33 -9.31
C LYS A 112 12.93 6.79 -7.93
N MET A 113 11.65 6.55 -7.65
CA MET A 113 11.20 6.03 -6.35
C MET A 113 11.12 4.50 -6.31
N GLY A 114 11.01 3.83 -7.46
CA GLY A 114 10.96 2.37 -7.55
C GLY A 114 12.31 1.68 -7.34
N ASP A 115 13.42 2.35 -7.62
CA ASP A 115 14.77 1.85 -7.29
C ASP A 115 15.17 2.28 -5.87
N LYS A 116 15.35 1.31 -4.97
CA LYS A 116 15.60 1.57 -3.54
C LYS A 116 16.87 2.40 -3.27
N ALA A 117 17.92 2.16 -4.05
CA ALA A 117 19.18 2.89 -3.87
C ALA A 117 19.03 4.34 -4.33
N THR A 118 18.43 4.55 -5.49
CA THR A 118 18.14 5.88 -6.05
C THR A 118 17.17 6.65 -5.16
N ALA A 119 16.10 6.01 -4.69
CA ALA A 119 15.14 6.62 -3.78
C ALA A 119 15.81 7.08 -2.48
N LYS A 120 16.62 6.21 -1.86
CA LYS A 120 17.36 6.55 -0.64
C LYS A 120 18.35 7.71 -0.86
N ALA A 121 19.13 7.69 -1.95
CA ALA A 121 20.05 8.78 -2.28
C ALA A 121 19.28 10.10 -2.47
N THR A 122 18.19 10.08 -3.22
CA THR A 122 17.31 11.23 -3.43
C THR A 122 16.75 11.78 -2.11
N MET A 123 16.33 10.91 -1.20
CA MET A 123 15.80 11.33 0.10
C MET A 123 16.88 11.92 1.01
N ILE A 124 18.10 11.40 0.97
CA ILE A 124 19.25 11.97 1.68
C ILE A 124 19.53 13.39 1.15
N GLU A 125 19.58 13.58 -0.16
CA GLU A 125 19.76 14.91 -0.77
C GLU A 125 18.61 15.87 -0.40
N ALA A 126 17.39 15.38 -0.34
CA ALA A 126 16.23 16.13 0.15
C ALA A 126 16.31 16.42 1.65
N GLY A 127 17.27 15.86 2.40
CA GLY A 127 17.41 15.99 3.85
C GLY A 127 16.30 15.30 4.63
N VAL A 128 15.77 14.22 4.11
CA VAL A 128 14.84 13.30 4.79
C VAL A 128 15.66 12.29 5.58
N PRO A 129 15.34 12.01 6.85
CA PRO A 129 16.05 11.01 7.63
C PRO A 129 15.95 9.63 6.99
N CYS A 130 17.09 9.00 6.70
CA CYS A 130 17.17 7.65 6.16
C CYS A 130 17.88 6.71 7.14
N VAL A 131 17.60 5.41 7.03
CA VAL A 131 18.29 4.41 7.85
C VAL A 131 19.80 4.50 7.58
N PRO A 132 20.64 4.67 8.61
CA PRO A 132 22.09 4.69 8.45
C PRO A 132 22.59 3.40 7.77
N GLY A 133 23.54 3.51 6.85
CA GLY A 133 24.02 2.34 6.11
C GLY A 133 24.97 2.71 4.96
N SER A 134 25.16 1.78 4.04
CA SER A 134 26.01 1.99 2.87
C SER A 134 25.48 3.08 1.95
N GLN A 135 26.39 3.82 1.34
CA GLN A 135 26.09 4.72 0.23
C GLN A 135 26.27 3.94 -1.09
N GLY A 136 25.25 3.18 -1.47
CA GLY A 136 25.32 2.31 -2.64
C GLY A 136 25.71 0.87 -2.34
N ILE A 137 26.16 0.17 -3.38
CA ILE A 137 26.53 -1.24 -3.34
C ILE A 137 27.84 -1.45 -2.58
N ILE A 138 27.92 -2.55 -1.84
CA ILE A 138 29.13 -2.96 -1.12
C ILE A 138 30.03 -3.74 -2.06
N GLU A 139 31.21 -3.20 -2.36
CA GLU A 139 32.12 -3.72 -3.38
C GLU A 139 32.84 -5.01 -2.96
N SER A 140 33.07 -5.20 -1.66
CA SER A 140 33.84 -6.34 -1.13
C SER A 140 33.46 -6.67 0.32
N PHE A 141 33.84 -7.87 0.77
CA PHE A 141 33.64 -8.24 2.18
C PHE A 141 34.46 -7.36 3.15
N GLU A 142 35.65 -6.90 2.76
CA GLU A 142 36.41 -5.95 3.59
C GLU A 142 35.68 -4.61 3.72
N HIS A 143 35.07 -4.12 2.64
CA HIS A 143 34.20 -2.95 2.66
C HIS A 143 32.97 -3.20 3.57
N CYS A 144 32.35 -4.37 3.49
CA CYS A 144 31.26 -4.79 4.36
C CYS A 144 31.64 -4.73 5.85
N LYS A 145 32.81 -5.29 6.21
CA LYS A 145 33.32 -5.24 7.59
C LYS A 145 33.55 -3.82 8.12
N LYS A 146 34.08 -2.95 7.26
CA LYS A 146 34.31 -1.55 7.63
C LYS A 146 32.98 -0.84 7.89
N LEU A 147 32.01 -0.96 6.98
CA LEU A 147 30.68 -0.38 7.10
C LEU A 147 29.94 -0.89 8.34
N ALA A 148 30.00 -2.20 8.61
CA ALA A 148 29.34 -2.77 9.80
C ALA A 148 29.87 -2.19 11.12
N ARG A 149 31.17 -1.83 11.18
CA ARG A 149 31.79 -1.16 12.35
C ARG A 149 31.32 0.31 12.44
N GLU A 150 31.22 1.01 11.32
CA GLU A 150 30.78 2.41 11.27
C GLU A 150 29.31 2.55 11.62
N VAL A 151 28.46 1.69 11.06
CA VAL A 151 26.99 1.66 11.31
C VAL A 151 26.67 1.15 12.72
N GLY A 152 27.50 0.22 13.23
CA GLY A 152 27.30 -0.45 14.52
C GLY A 152 26.22 -1.53 14.46
N TYR A 153 26.50 -2.69 15.09
CA TYR A 153 25.55 -3.81 15.18
C TYR A 153 24.32 -3.48 16.03
N PRO A 154 23.15 -4.12 15.78
CA PRO A 154 22.88 -5.02 14.68
C PRO A 154 22.75 -4.31 13.33
N VAL A 155 23.13 -5.01 12.25
CA VAL A 155 22.97 -4.50 10.87
C VAL A 155 22.14 -5.48 10.03
N MET A 156 21.53 -4.96 8.96
CA MET A 156 20.81 -5.73 7.96
C MET A 156 21.57 -5.68 6.64
N LEU A 157 21.99 -6.85 6.13
CA LEU A 157 22.43 -7.00 4.75
C LEU A 157 21.23 -7.20 3.86
N LYS A 158 21.19 -6.52 2.73
CA LYS A 158 20.08 -6.57 1.77
C LYS A 158 20.60 -6.68 0.34
N ALA A 159 19.95 -7.52 -0.47
CA ALA A 159 20.16 -7.53 -1.91
C ALA A 159 19.71 -6.21 -2.54
N SER A 160 20.48 -5.70 -3.51
CA SER A 160 20.11 -4.50 -4.26
C SER A 160 18.95 -4.75 -5.22
N ALA A 161 18.93 -5.93 -5.84
CA ALA A 161 17.85 -6.41 -6.66
C ALA A 161 16.97 -7.34 -5.83
N GLY A 162 15.69 -6.99 -5.59
CA GLY A 162 14.78 -7.92 -4.94
C GLY A 162 13.71 -7.30 -4.07
N GLY A 163 12.72 -8.12 -3.72
CA GLY A 163 11.58 -7.81 -2.87
C GLY A 163 11.15 -9.04 -2.06
N GLY A 164 10.20 -8.88 -1.13
CA GLY A 164 9.63 -9.99 -0.37
C GLY A 164 10.58 -10.64 0.64
N GLY A 165 11.64 -9.95 1.08
CA GLY A 165 12.54 -10.44 2.13
C GLY A 165 13.63 -11.41 1.68
N LYS A 166 13.69 -11.81 0.40
CA LYS A 166 14.78 -12.65 -0.14
C LYS A 166 16.08 -11.86 -0.25
N GLY A 167 17.20 -12.51 0.07
CA GLY A 167 18.51 -11.85 0.10
C GLY A 167 18.69 -10.87 1.26
N MET A 168 17.92 -11.02 2.34
CA MET A 168 18.04 -10.21 3.55
C MET A 168 18.58 -11.06 4.70
N ARG A 169 19.56 -10.52 5.45
CA ARG A 169 20.14 -11.18 6.63
C ARG A 169 20.37 -10.16 7.74
N ALA A 170 19.75 -10.41 8.89
CA ALA A 170 20.05 -9.69 10.13
C ALA A 170 21.38 -10.22 10.72
N VAL A 171 22.28 -9.32 11.08
CA VAL A 171 23.57 -9.64 11.68
C VAL A 171 23.67 -8.94 13.03
N TRP A 172 23.65 -9.73 14.08
CA TRP A 172 23.64 -9.22 15.46
C TRP A 172 25.03 -9.00 16.03
N LYS A 173 26.01 -9.78 15.58
CA LYS A 173 27.38 -9.77 16.05
C LYS A 173 28.35 -9.82 14.87
N LYS A 174 29.57 -9.34 15.14
CA LYS A 174 30.66 -9.33 14.15
C LYS A 174 30.99 -10.73 13.61
N GLU A 175 30.90 -11.74 14.46
CA GLU A 175 31.25 -13.13 14.15
C GLU A 175 30.31 -13.72 13.08
N ASP A 176 29.07 -13.30 13.02
CA ASP A 176 28.03 -13.80 12.10
C ASP A 176 28.07 -13.12 10.72
N LEU A 177 28.89 -12.06 10.55
CA LEU A 177 28.85 -11.20 9.37
C LEU A 177 29.26 -11.92 8.08
N GLU A 178 30.30 -12.78 8.15
CA GLU A 178 30.84 -13.46 6.97
C GLU A 178 29.86 -14.50 6.41
N ASP A 179 29.26 -15.31 7.29
CA ASP A 179 28.26 -16.30 6.91
C ASP A 179 27.00 -15.64 6.34
N ALA A 180 26.55 -14.53 6.96
CA ALA A 180 25.43 -13.75 6.49
C ALA A 180 25.70 -13.11 5.12
N TRP A 181 26.89 -12.56 4.90
CA TRP A 181 27.31 -11.99 3.63
C TRP A 181 27.29 -13.03 2.51
N ASN A 182 27.92 -14.19 2.73
CA ASN A 182 27.99 -15.25 1.73
C ASN A 182 26.61 -15.83 1.41
N SER A 183 25.82 -16.15 2.44
CA SER A 183 24.50 -16.74 2.26
C SER A 183 23.52 -15.79 1.57
N ALA A 184 23.53 -14.49 1.91
CA ALA A 184 22.66 -13.49 1.28
C ALA A 184 22.99 -13.32 -0.20
N ARG A 185 24.28 -13.29 -0.57
CA ARG A 185 24.72 -13.19 -1.97
C ARG A 185 24.33 -14.40 -2.80
N VAL A 186 24.53 -15.61 -2.27
CA VAL A 186 24.14 -16.86 -2.95
C VAL A 186 22.63 -16.89 -3.21
N GLU A 187 21.82 -16.54 -2.21
CA GLU A 187 20.37 -16.49 -2.35
C GLU A 187 19.93 -15.42 -3.38
N SER A 188 20.54 -14.24 -3.31
CA SER A 188 20.23 -13.13 -4.22
C SER A 188 20.58 -13.49 -5.67
N LYS A 189 21.74 -14.09 -5.89
CA LYS A 189 22.17 -14.54 -7.22
C LYS A 189 21.24 -15.60 -7.81
N ALA A 190 20.80 -16.54 -6.98
CA ALA A 190 19.87 -17.58 -7.41
C ALA A 190 18.47 -17.04 -7.72
N ALA A 191 17.99 -16.08 -6.93
CA ALA A 191 16.63 -15.55 -7.06
C ALA A 191 16.49 -14.44 -8.10
N PHE A 192 17.54 -13.59 -8.27
CA PHE A 192 17.47 -12.35 -9.04
C PHE A 192 18.56 -12.21 -10.11
N ALA A 193 19.43 -13.21 -10.28
CA ALA A 193 20.63 -13.18 -11.13
C ALA A 193 21.58 -12.01 -10.82
N ASN A 194 21.47 -11.41 -9.62
CA ASN A 194 22.28 -10.30 -9.12
C ASN A 194 22.65 -10.58 -7.67
N ASP A 195 23.95 -10.44 -7.32
CA ASP A 195 24.47 -10.64 -5.98
C ASP A 195 25.00 -9.35 -5.32
N ASP A 196 24.64 -8.20 -5.87
CA ASP A 196 24.94 -6.89 -5.29
C ASP A 196 24.21 -6.70 -3.96
N MET A 197 24.96 -6.27 -2.96
CA MET A 197 24.46 -6.10 -1.60
C MET A 197 24.66 -4.67 -1.13
N TYR A 198 23.75 -4.22 -0.27
CA TYR A 198 23.91 -3.02 0.55
C TYR A 198 23.66 -3.33 2.03
N MET A 199 24.02 -2.43 2.92
CA MET A 199 23.87 -2.60 4.36
C MET A 199 23.09 -1.44 4.96
N GLU A 200 22.26 -1.75 5.95
CA GLU A 200 21.59 -0.76 6.77
C GLU A 200 21.66 -1.12 8.25
N LYS A 201 21.54 -0.12 9.12
CA LYS A 201 21.28 -0.36 10.53
C LYS A 201 19.99 -1.16 10.69
N LEU A 202 20.01 -2.25 11.44
CA LEU A 202 18.78 -2.93 11.81
C LEU A 202 18.03 -2.09 12.85
N ILE A 203 16.85 -1.64 12.48
CA ILE A 203 15.93 -0.99 13.42
C ILE A 203 15.16 -2.09 14.13
N GLU A 204 15.39 -2.20 15.43
CA GLU A 204 14.78 -3.25 16.24
C GLU A 204 13.34 -2.89 16.56
N GLU A 205 12.42 -3.82 16.34
CA GLU A 205 11.01 -3.68 16.67
C GLU A 205 10.39 -2.33 16.29
N PRO A 206 10.54 -1.91 15.02
CA PRO A 206 10.03 -0.62 14.61
C PRO A 206 8.50 -0.64 14.50
N ARG A 207 7.92 0.55 14.54
CA ARG A 207 6.61 0.77 13.95
C ARG A 207 6.74 1.09 12.48
N HIS A 208 5.79 0.61 11.71
CA HIS A 208 5.60 1.01 10.33
C HIS A 208 4.55 2.13 10.29
N ILE A 209 5.03 3.35 10.16
CA ILE A 209 4.18 4.54 10.10
C ILE A 209 4.42 5.24 8.76
N GLU A 210 3.35 5.59 8.09
CA GLU A 210 3.41 6.20 6.77
C GLU A 210 2.67 7.53 6.73
N ILE A 211 3.09 8.42 5.84
CA ILE A 211 2.49 9.74 5.64
C ILE A 211 1.84 9.81 4.27
N GLN A 212 0.53 10.05 4.25
CA GLN A 212 -0.20 10.31 3.01
C GLN A 212 0.17 11.69 2.46
N ILE A 213 0.58 11.76 1.22
CA ILE A 213 0.88 13.04 0.54
C ILE A 213 0.02 13.21 -0.70
N VAL A 214 -0.15 14.48 -1.08
CA VAL A 214 -0.69 14.90 -2.38
C VAL A 214 0.21 16.01 -2.91
N GLY A 215 0.58 15.94 -4.19
CA GLY A 215 1.38 16.94 -4.87
C GLY A 215 0.76 17.35 -6.21
N ASP A 216 1.01 18.58 -6.67
CA ASP A 216 0.54 19.07 -7.94
C ASP A 216 1.66 19.33 -8.95
N SER A 217 1.31 19.51 -10.22
CA SER A 217 2.24 19.78 -11.31
C SER A 217 3.08 21.06 -11.15
N LYS A 218 2.75 21.92 -10.17
CA LYS A 218 3.51 23.14 -9.84
C LYS A 218 4.58 22.91 -8.77
N GLY A 219 4.69 21.68 -8.29
CA GLY A 219 5.67 21.28 -7.28
C GLY A 219 5.27 21.65 -5.86
N LYS A 220 3.99 21.92 -5.59
CA LYS A 220 3.46 22.05 -4.24
C LYS A 220 2.94 20.72 -3.73
N ALA A 221 3.20 20.44 -2.47
CA ALA A 221 2.69 19.26 -1.79
C ALA A 221 2.10 19.57 -0.42
N CYS A 222 1.24 18.69 0.07
CA CYS A 222 0.77 18.68 1.45
C CYS A 222 0.72 17.26 1.98
N HIS A 223 0.70 17.09 3.30
CA HIS A 223 0.44 15.80 3.93
C HIS A 223 -0.98 15.75 4.51
N LEU A 224 -1.55 14.55 4.49
CA LEU A 224 -2.88 14.26 5.00
C LEU A 224 -2.81 13.40 6.27
N SER A 225 -1.80 13.62 7.10
CA SER A 225 -1.48 12.90 8.32
C SER A 225 -0.89 11.49 8.08
N GLU A 226 -0.68 10.78 9.18
CA GLU A 226 -0.10 9.44 9.21
C GLU A 226 -1.14 8.34 9.20
N ARG A 227 -0.67 7.11 8.91
CA ARG A 227 -1.33 5.83 9.22
C ARG A 227 -0.33 4.91 9.92
N ASP A 228 -0.77 4.15 10.90
CA ASP A 228 0.01 3.07 11.53
C ASP A 228 -0.34 1.75 10.84
N CYS A 229 0.64 1.14 10.22
CA CYS A 229 0.52 -0.09 9.45
C CYS A 229 1.37 -1.23 10.04
N SER A 230 1.62 -1.19 11.35
CA SER A 230 2.53 -2.14 12.02
C SER A 230 1.96 -3.54 12.15
N ILE A 231 0.63 -3.72 12.15
CA ILE A 231 -0.01 -5.05 12.17
C ILE A 231 0.07 -5.67 10.77
N GLN A 232 1.09 -6.49 10.57
CA GLN A 232 1.37 -7.08 9.28
C GLN A 232 1.92 -8.50 9.42
N ARG A 233 1.66 -9.35 8.44
CA ARG A 233 2.17 -10.72 8.35
C ARG A 233 2.98 -10.88 7.07
N ARG A 234 4.23 -11.31 7.18
CA ARG A 234 5.14 -11.47 6.01
C ARG A 234 5.19 -10.21 5.14
N HIS A 235 5.25 -9.03 5.77
CA HIS A 235 5.23 -7.70 5.14
C HIS A 235 3.92 -7.33 4.41
N GLN A 236 2.84 -8.07 4.63
CA GLN A 236 1.49 -7.72 4.18
C GLN A 236 0.70 -7.13 5.34
N LYS A 237 0.24 -5.90 5.18
CA LYS A 237 -0.59 -5.18 6.16
C LYS A 237 -1.93 -5.93 6.34
N LEU A 238 -2.40 -6.05 7.56
CA LEU A 238 -3.67 -6.72 7.91
C LEU A 238 -4.65 -5.77 8.57
N THR A 239 -4.15 -4.86 9.41
CA THR A 239 -4.96 -3.85 10.10
C THR A 239 -4.18 -2.55 10.15
N GLU A 240 -4.83 -1.47 9.84
CA GLU A 240 -4.28 -0.12 9.85
C GLU A 240 -5.15 0.81 10.70
N GLU A 241 -4.52 1.80 11.32
CA GLU A 241 -5.25 2.82 12.09
C GLU A 241 -4.68 4.23 11.94
N VAL A 242 -5.54 5.21 12.11
CA VAL A 242 -5.20 6.64 12.14
C VAL A 242 -6.02 7.35 13.22
N PRO A 243 -5.41 8.20 14.08
CA PRO A 243 -3.96 8.39 14.25
C PRO A 243 -3.28 7.15 14.85
N SER A 244 -1.98 7.03 14.66
CA SER A 244 -1.19 6.02 15.37
C SER A 244 -1.21 6.26 16.87
N PRO A 245 -1.45 5.23 17.71
CA PRO A 245 -1.40 5.37 19.17
C PRO A 245 0.00 5.69 19.71
N PHE A 246 1.03 5.47 18.90
CA PHE A 246 2.42 5.79 19.23
C PHE A 246 2.79 7.23 18.91
N MET A 247 2.01 7.93 18.08
CA MET A 247 2.32 9.24 17.57
C MET A 247 2.13 10.33 18.64
N THR A 248 3.03 11.30 18.62
CA THR A 248 2.85 12.58 19.33
C THR A 248 2.70 13.71 18.30
N ASP A 249 2.09 14.82 18.67
CA ASP A 249 1.92 15.97 17.75
C ASP A 249 3.25 16.46 17.19
N LYS A 250 4.30 16.52 18.03
CA LYS A 250 5.66 16.90 17.61
C LYS A 250 6.27 15.91 16.61
N LEU A 251 6.01 14.60 16.76
CA LEU A 251 6.49 13.58 15.82
C LEU A 251 5.73 13.69 14.50
N ARG A 252 4.40 13.84 14.57
CA ARG A 252 3.53 14.03 13.39
C ARG A 252 3.96 15.22 12.56
N GLU A 253 4.22 16.37 13.21
CA GLU A 253 4.71 17.58 12.53
C GLU A 253 6.04 17.33 11.82
N LYS A 254 7.00 16.67 12.49
CA LYS A 254 8.31 16.37 11.89
C LYS A 254 8.22 15.39 10.72
N MET A 255 7.46 14.32 10.88
CA MET A 255 7.29 13.31 9.83
C MET A 255 6.51 13.88 8.65
N GLY A 256 5.44 14.64 8.91
CA GLY A 256 4.67 15.32 7.87
C GLY A 256 5.52 16.32 7.09
N ALA A 257 6.32 17.13 7.76
CA ALA A 257 7.25 18.08 7.12
C ALA A 257 8.31 17.34 6.27
N ALA A 258 8.84 16.21 6.75
CA ALA A 258 9.80 15.42 6.01
C ALA A 258 9.17 14.81 4.74
N ALA A 259 7.94 14.32 4.82
CA ALA A 259 7.21 13.77 3.69
C ALA A 259 6.85 14.84 2.63
N VAL A 260 6.41 16.03 3.08
CA VAL A 260 6.17 17.16 2.17
C VAL A 260 7.46 17.59 1.48
N LYS A 261 8.56 17.72 2.24
CA LYS A 261 9.88 18.05 1.70
C LYS A 261 10.35 17.04 0.64
N ALA A 262 10.14 15.74 0.90
CA ALA A 262 10.42 14.68 -0.06
C ALA A 262 9.62 14.88 -1.35
N ALA A 263 8.31 15.07 -1.24
CA ALA A 263 7.41 15.25 -2.38
C ALA A 263 7.74 16.51 -3.21
N GLU A 264 8.01 17.64 -2.55
CA GLU A 264 8.37 18.89 -3.21
C GLU A 264 9.74 18.79 -3.91
N TYR A 265 10.72 18.12 -3.27
CA TYR A 265 12.06 17.94 -3.85
C TYR A 265 12.03 17.17 -5.15
N ILE A 266 11.22 16.12 -5.24
CA ILE A 266 11.06 15.34 -6.48
C ILE A 266 9.98 15.92 -7.39
N ARG A 267 9.32 17.02 -7.01
CA ARG A 267 8.18 17.63 -7.72
C ARG A 267 7.06 16.62 -7.98
N TYR A 268 6.71 15.87 -6.95
CA TYR A 268 5.72 14.80 -7.05
C TYR A 268 4.36 15.31 -7.51
N GLU A 269 3.75 14.64 -8.49
CA GLU A 269 2.39 14.90 -8.97
C GLU A 269 1.51 13.68 -8.69
N GLY A 270 0.37 13.90 -8.05
CA GLY A 270 -0.61 12.88 -7.72
C GLY A 270 -0.70 12.59 -6.22
N VAL A 271 -1.35 11.50 -5.89
CA VAL A 271 -1.47 10.96 -4.53
C VAL A 271 -0.39 9.91 -4.32
N GLY A 272 0.36 10.01 -3.25
CA GLY A 272 1.43 9.08 -2.89
C GLY A 272 1.57 8.93 -1.39
N THR A 273 2.41 8.02 -0.96
CA THR A 273 2.66 7.74 0.45
C THR A 273 4.14 7.58 0.71
N VAL A 274 4.64 8.25 1.75
CA VAL A 274 6.02 8.10 2.23
C VAL A 274 5.99 7.21 3.47
N GLU A 275 6.63 6.05 3.38
CA GLU A 275 6.69 5.06 4.45
C GLU A 275 7.95 5.22 5.29
N PHE A 276 7.79 5.11 6.61
CA PHE A 276 8.85 5.26 7.60
C PHE A 276 8.88 4.10 8.59
N LEU A 277 10.08 3.73 9.01
CA LEU A 277 10.29 2.96 10.23
C LEU A 277 10.50 3.93 11.39
N VAL A 278 9.76 3.72 12.48
CA VAL A 278 9.86 4.54 13.69
C VAL A 278 10.34 3.66 14.84
N ASP A 279 11.50 4.00 15.43
CA ASP A 279 12.07 3.25 16.55
C ASP A 279 11.39 3.57 17.89
N LYS A 280 11.72 2.80 18.93
CA LYS A 280 11.21 2.99 20.29
C LYS A 280 11.52 4.36 20.90
N ASN A 281 12.52 5.09 20.38
CA ASN A 281 12.90 6.44 20.81
C ASN A 281 12.21 7.52 19.96
N ARG A 282 11.23 7.15 19.12
CA ARG A 282 10.54 8.04 18.19
C ARG A 282 11.44 8.72 17.16
N LYS A 283 12.57 8.09 16.81
CA LYS A 283 13.33 8.45 15.63
C LYS A 283 12.72 7.74 14.42
N PHE A 284 12.56 8.46 13.33
CA PHE A 284 11.96 7.92 12.12
C PHE A 284 12.96 7.93 10.97
N TYR A 285 12.81 6.97 10.07
CA TYR A 285 13.71 6.73 8.95
C TYR A 285 12.90 6.37 7.72
N PHE A 286 13.18 7.03 6.60
CA PHE A 286 12.58 6.72 5.32
C PHE A 286 12.82 5.24 4.95
N MET A 287 11.77 4.57 4.55
CA MET A 287 11.79 3.19 4.07
C MET A 287 11.59 3.14 2.56
N GLU A 288 10.47 3.66 2.08
CA GLU A 288 10.14 3.73 0.65
C GLU A 288 9.04 4.77 0.39
N MET A 289 8.80 5.05 -0.88
CA MET A 289 7.69 5.89 -1.31
C MET A 289 6.85 5.13 -2.34
N ASN A 290 5.55 5.01 -2.06
CA ASN A 290 4.60 4.46 -3.02
C ASN A 290 4.04 5.59 -3.87
N THR A 291 4.26 5.48 -5.20
CA THR A 291 3.87 6.51 -6.17
C THR A 291 2.45 6.32 -6.70
N ARG A 292 1.55 5.87 -5.84
CA ARG A 292 0.15 5.51 -6.14
C ARG A 292 -0.74 5.68 -4.91
N ILE A 293 -2.04 5.52 -5.11
CA ILE A 293 -2.97 5.30 -3.99
C ILE A 293 -2.67 3.97 -3.29
N GLN A 294 -2.89 3.89 -2.00
CA GLN A 294 -2.72 2.65 -1.24
C GLN A 294 -4.07 2.03 -0.85
N VAL A 295 -4.05 0.74 -0.45
CA VAL A 295 -5.23 0.00 0.00
C VAL A 295 -5.92 0.74 1.13
N GLU A 296 -5.16 1.20 2.12
CA GLU A 296 -5.57 1.81 3.38
C GLU A 296 -5.91 3.31 3.30
N HIS A 297 -6.01 3.87 2.08
CA HIS A 297 -6.42 5.27 1.90
C HIS A 297 -7.76 5.64 2.56
N PRO A 298 -8.74 4.72 2.69
CA PRO A 298 -10.03 5.05 3.26
C PRO A 298 -9.99 5.57 4.69
N ILE A 299 -9.06 5.08 5.55
CA ILE A 299 -8.97 5.58 6.93
C ILE A 299 -8.53 7.04 6.99
N THR A 300 -7.63 7.47 6.07
CA THR A 300 -7.27 8.89 5.95
C THR A 300 -8.49 9.71 5.50
N GLU A 301 -9.22 9.26 4.47
CA GLU A 301 -10.42 9.93 3.99
C GLU A 301 -11.43 10.17 5.10
N GLN A 302 -11.65 9.15 5.95
CA GLN A 302 -12.64 9.18 7.02
C GLN A 302 -12.30 10.17 8.15
N VAL A 303 -11.04 10.39 8.46
CA VAL A 303 -10.65 11.26 9.60
C VAL A 303 -10.49 12.73 9.23
N ILE A 304 -10.41 13.04 7.93
CA ILE A 304 -10.23 14.42 7.44
C ILE A 304 -11.32 14.88 6.46
N ASP A 305 -12.27 14.01 6.13
CA ASP A 305 -13.34 14.26 5.16
C ASP A 305 -12.78 14.71 3.79
N TYR A 306 -12.03 13.80 3.13
CA TYR A 306 -11.30 14.13 1.91
C TYR A 306 -11.29 12.95 0.95
N ASP A 307 -11.79 13.12 -0.29
CA ASP A 307 -11.80 12.08 -1.33
C ASP A 307 -10.46 12.08 -2.10
N LEU A 308 -9.60 11.12 -1.78
CA LEU A 308 -8.27 10.97 -2.40
C LEU A 308 -8.34 10.56 -3.88
N ILE A 309 -9.33 9.78 -4.29
CA ILE A 309 -9.52 9.39 -5.69
C ILE A 309 -9.94 10.61 -6.52
N ARG A 310 -10.85 11.42 -5.99
CA ARG A 310 -11.25 12.69 -6.61
C ARG A 310 -10.05 13.61 -6.79
N GLU A 311 -9.22 13.73 -5.77
CA GLU A 311 -8.03 14.57 -5.82
C GLU A 311 -7.02 14.08 -6.85
N GLN A 312 -6.81 12.75 -6.96
CA GLN A 312 -5.96 12.19 -8.02
C GLN A 312 -6.44 12.60 -9.42
N ILE A 313 -7.74 12.50 -9.67
CA ILE A 313 -8.34 12.86 -10.96
C ILE A 313 -8.18 14.34 -11.22
N MET A 314 -8.42 15.20 -10.21
CA MET A 314 -8.34 16.65 -10.34
C MET A 314 -6.90 17.13 -10.61
N VAL A 315 -5.93 16.58 -9.86
CA VAL A 315 -4.50 16.88 -10.08
C VAL A 315 -4.04 16.41 -11.45
N ALA A 316 -4.39 15.20 -11.86
CA ALA A 316 -4.05 14.68 -13.18
C ALA A 316 -4.67 15.51 -14.33
N TYR A 317 -5.80 16.16 -14.09
CA TYR A 317 -6.41 17.12 -15.03
C TYR A 317 -5.69 18.47 -15.03
N GLY A 318 -4.70 18.69 -14.18
CA GLY A 318 -3.89 19.92 -14.12
C GLY A 318 -4.38 20.94 -13.08
N GLN A 319 -5.26 20.56 -12.16
CA GLN A 319 -5.67 21.44 -11.07
C GLN A 319 -4.62 21.45 -9.96
N LYS A 320 -4.62 22.53 -9.18
CA LYS A 320 -3.81 22.63 -7.97
C LYS A 320 -4.41 21.74 -6.91
N ILE A 321 -3.57 21.24 -5.99
CA ILE A 321 -4.05 20.51 -4.82
C ILE A 321 -5.06 21.35 -4.06
N SER A 322 -6.16 20.73 -3.63
CA SER A 322 -7.15 21.33 -2.76
C SER A 322 -6.81 21.17 -1.29
N GLY A 323 -5.95 20.20 -0.98
CA GLY A 323 -5.53 19.85 0.36
C GLY A 323 -4.58 20.84 1.03
N LYS A 324 -4.40 20.65 2.31
CA LYS A 324 -3.44 21.32 3.19
C LYS A 324 -2.87 20.30 4.15
N ASN A 325 -1.91 20.68 5.01
CA ASN A 325 -1.48 19.80 6.07
C ASN A 325 -2.59 19.60 7.10
N TYR A 326 -3.07 18.35 7.22
CA TYR A 326 -4.17 17.99 8.11
C TYR A 326 -3.66 17.34 9.40
N ILE A 327 -4.39 17.60 10.48
CA ILE A 327 -4.30 16.87 11.74
C ILE A 327 -5.61 16.10 11.92
N PRO A 328 -5.59 14.77 12.14
CA PRO A 328 -6.79 13.97 12.33
C PRO A 328 -7.58 14.46 13.54
N LYS A 329 -8.90 14.54 13.41
CA LYS A 329 -9.81 14.89 14.50
C LYS A 329 -10.61 13.70 15.02
N LEU A 330 -10.67 12.64 14.22
CA LEU A 330 -11.35 11.39 14.49
C LEU A 330 -10.32 10.26 14.54
N HIS A 331 -10.75 9.11 15.01
CA HIS A 331 -9.98 7.86 14.93
C HIS A 331 -10.65 6.89 13.97
N SER A 332 -9.87 6.30 13.05
CA SER A 332 -10.37 5.31 12.11
C SER A 332 -9.47 4.07 12.09
N ILE A 333 -10.09 2.90 11.99
CA ILE A 333 -9.42 1.59 11.92
C ILE A 333 -9.93 0.88 10.67
N GLU A 334 -9.03 0.30 9.90
CA GLU A 334 -9.33 -0.59 8.77
C GLU A 334 -8.89 -2.01 9.10
N CYS A 335 -9.74 -2.99 8.84
CA CYS A 335 -9.42 -4.41 8.83
C CYS A 335 -9.54 -4.95 7.40
N ARG A 336 -8.46 -5.52 6.87
CA ARG A 336 -8.48 -6.18 5.56
C ARG A 336 -9.14 -7.55 5.69
N ILE A 337 -10.29 -7.70 5.07
CA ILE A 337 -11.02 -8.97 5.03
C ILE A 337 -10.54 -9.74 3.80
N ASN A 338 -9.74 -10.75 4.05
CA ASN A 338 -9.17 -11.62 3.03
C ASN A 338 -9.90 -12.97 3.02
N ALA A 339 -10.02 -13.58 1.85
CA ALA A 339 -10.47 -14.95 1.67
C ALA A 339 -9.33 -15.92 2.04
N GLU A 340 -9.02 -16.02 3.32
CA GLU A 340 -7.92 -16.78 3.91
C GLU A 340 -8.35 -17.43 5.23
N ASP A 341 -7.76 -18.59 5.56
CA ASP A 341 -8.01 -19.31 6.81
C ASP A 341 -6.91 -19.00 7.84
N PRO A 342 -7.18 -18.13 8.84
CA PRO A 342 -6.19 -17.75 9.85
C PRO A 342 -5.81 -18.90 10.82
N HIS A 343 -6.64 -19.94 10.94
CA HIS A 343 -6.32 -21.14 11.74
C HIS A 343 -5.37 -22.10 10.99
N HIS A 344 -5.17 -21.94 9.69
CA HIS A 344 -4.29 -22.75 8.86
C HIS A 344 -3.26 -21.86 8.12
N ASP A 345 -2.50 -21.08 8.89
CA ASP A 345 -1.40 -20.20 8.39
C ASP A 345 -1.84 -19.25 7.28
N PHE A 346 -3.07 -18.71 7.36
CA PHE A 346 -3.65 -17.80 6.37
C PHE A 346 -3.66 -18.37 4.95
N ARG A 347 -3.91 -19.67 4.82
CA ARG A 347 -4.03 -20.31 3.51
C ARG A 347 -5.19 -19.72 2.73
N PRO A 348 -5.00 -19.37 1.43
CA PRO A 348 -6.08 -18.86 0.59
C PRO A 348 -7.29 -19.78 0.54
N SER A 349 -8.48 -19.19 0.57
CA SER A 349 -9.77 -19.88 0.54
C SER A 349 -10.66 -19.33 -0.59
N PRO A 350 -10.26 -19.50 -1.87
CA PRO A 350 -11.13 -19.13 -2.99
C PRO A 350 -12.39 -20.00 -3.00
N GLY A 351 -13.47 -19.49 -3.59
CA GLY A 351 -14.72 -20.24 -3.68
C GLY A 351 -15.95 -19.36 -3.79
N LYS A 352 -17.11 -19.98 -3.74
CA LYS A 352 -18.40 -19.30 -3.88
C LYS A 352 -18.89 -18.81 -2.52
N ILE A 353 -19.19 -17.52 -2.43
CA ILE A 353 -19.89 -16.93 -1.29
C ILE A 353 -21.36 -17.33 -1.38
N THR A 354 -21.84 -18.12 -0.42
CA THR A 354 -23.23 -18.62 -0.39
C THR A 354 -24.17 -17.65 0.29
N ASN A 355 -23.67 -16.94 1.33
CA ASN A 355 -24.41 -15.90 2.05
C ASN A 355 -23.46 -14.75 2.41
N LEU A 356 -23.97 -13.53 2.32
CA LEU A 356 -23.25 -12.31 2.66
C LEU A 356 -24.17 -11.35 3.39
N HIS A 357 -23.81 -10.95 4.61
CA HIS A 357 -24.38 -9.82 5.31
C HIS A 357 -23.29 -8.83 5.67
N LEU A 358 -23.43 -7.58 5.25
CA LEU A 358 -22.51 -6.50 5.50
C LEU A 358 -22.92 -5.72 6.74
N PRO A 359 -22.01 -5.44 7.70
CA PRO A 359 -22.32 -4.63 8.86
C PRO A 359 -22.63 -3.19 8.45
N GLY A 360 -23.46 -2.52 9.25
CA GLY A 360 -23.88 -1.16 9.01
C GLY A 360 -23.86 -0.28 10.25
N GLY A 361 -24.44 0.90 10.14
CA GLY A 361 -24.58 1.87 11.21
C GLY A 361 -23.59 3.02 11.15
N HIS A 362 -23.71 3.95 12.11
CA HIS A 362 -22.94 5.19 12.12
C HIS A 362 -21.43 4.93 12.28
N GLY A 363 -20.63 5.49 11.37
CA GLY A 363 -19.18 5.36 11.38
C GLY A 363 -18.67 4.00 10.88
N ILE A 364 -19.47 3.25 10.14
CA ILE A 364 -19.07 2.03 9.41
C ILE A 364 -19.00 2.34 7.93
N ARG A 365 -17.87 2.00 7.31
CA ARG A 365 -17.67 2.00 5.85
C ARG A 365 -17.15 0.64 5.42
N ILE A 366 -17.66 0.14 4.30
CA ILE A 366 -17.18 -1.10 3.69
C ILE A 366 -16.86 -0.83 2.23
N ASP A 367 -15.60 -1.05 1.86
CA ASP A 367 -15.17 -1.05 0.47
C ASP A 367 -15.01 -2.51 0.03
N THR A 368 -15.94 -2.98 -0.82
CA THR A 368 -15.99 -4.37 -1.28
C THR A 368 -16.55 -4.48 -2.69
N HIS A 369 -16.18 -5.54 -3.38
CA HIS A 369 -16.69 -5.90 -4.69
C HIS A 369 -17.47 -7.22 -4.70
N VAL A 370 -17.54 -7.90 -3.56
CA VAL A 370 -18.22 -9.21 -3.47
C VAL A 370 -19.69 -9.06 -3.10
N TYR A 371 -20.47 -10.07 -3.46
CA TYR A 371 -21.91 -10.17 -3.19
C TYR A 371 -22.30 -11.64 -3.02
N SER A 372 -23.50 -11.91 -2.50
CA SER A 372 -24.02 -13.28 -2.38
C SER A 372 -24.09 -13.96 -3.74
N GLY A 373 -23.49 -15.13 -3.86
CA GLY A 373 -23.36 -15.89 -5.10
C GLY A 373 -22.10 -15.60 -5.90
N TYR A 374 -21.30 -14.57 -5.53
CA TYR A 374 -20.00 -14.30 -6.18
C TYR A 374 -18.99 -15.41 -5.92
N THR A 375 -18.26 -15.80 -6.96
CA THR A 375 -17.16 -16.77 -6.86
C THR A 375 -15.84 -16.01 -6.87
N ILE A 376 -15.06 -16.15 -5.79
CA ILE A 376 -13.72 -15.57 -5.69
C ILE A 376 -12.76 -16.40 -6.55
N PRO A 377 -12.15 -15.81 -7.58
CA PRO A 377 -11.21 -16.52 -8.44
C PRO A 377 -9.88 -16.74 -7.71
N PRO A 378 -9.22 -17.90 -7.92
CA PRO A 378 -7.92 -18.19 -7.29
C PRO A 378 -6.73 -17.45 -7.93
N ASN A 379 -6.98 -16.68 -8.97
CA ASN A 379 -5.94 -16.07 -9.82
C ASN A 379 -5.38 -14.74 -9.27
N TYR A 380 -6.05 -14.15 -8.28
CA TYR A 380 -5.76 -12.79 -7.82
C TYR A 380 -5.58 -12.74 -6.30
N ASP A 381 -5.28 -11.55 -5.79
CA ASP A 381 -5.17 -11.31 -4.35
C ASP A 381 -6.43 -11.74 -3.59
N SER A 382 -6.24 -12.21 -2.38
CA SER A 382 -7.30 -12.77 -1.53
C SER A 382 -8.19 -11.72 -0.87
N MET A 383 -7.82 -10.42 -0.91
CA MET A 383 -8.59 -9.37 -0.27
C MET A 383 -9.94 -9.15 -0.96
N ILE A 384 -11.02 -9.30 -0.20
CA ILE A 384 -12.40 -9.23 -0.70
C ILE A 384 -13.17 -8.02 -0.16
N ALA A 385 -12.74 -7.47 0.97
CA ALA A 385 -13.34 -6.28 1.55
C ALA A 385 -12.35 -5.55 2.46
N LYS A 386 -12.61 -4.26 2.68
CA LYS A 386 -12.05 -3.45 3.76
C LYS A 386 -13.18 -3.05 4.66
N LEU A 387 -13.12 -3.44 5.92
CA LEU A 387 -14.04 -2.99 6.96
C LEU A 387 -13.39 -1.83 7.70
N ILE A 388 -14.03 -0.67 7.66
CA ILE A 388 -13.51 0.57 8.23
C ILE A 388 -14.49 1.08 9.28
N THR A 389 -13.97 1.43 10.46
CA THR A 389 -14.75 2.06 11.52
C THR A 389 -14.15 3.42 11.87
N THR A 390 -15.02 4.39 12.17
CA THR A 390 -14.62 5.75 12.51
C THR A 390 -15.40 6.25 13.73
N ALA A 391 -14.69 6.87 14.68
CA ALA A 391 -15.26 7.40 15.92
C ALA A 391 -14.46 8.61 16.43
N GLN A 392 -14.93 9.21 17.55
CA GLN A 392 -14.24 10.32 18.19
C GLN A 392 -12.95 9.89 18.89
N THR A 393 -12.95 8.68 19.44
CA THR A 393 -11.82 8.13 20.18
C THR A 393 -11.40 6.76 19.62
N ARG A 394 -10.17 6.36 19.91
CA ARG A 394 -9.64 5.03 19.55
C ARG A 394 -10.50 3.91 20.14
N GLN A 395 -10.86 4.02 21.43
CA GLN A 395 -11.65 3.00 22.10
C GLN A 395 -13.02 2.84 21.44
N GLU A 396 -13.70 3.92 21.12
CA GLU A 396 -14.98 3.85 20.40
C GLU A 396 -14.85 3.24 19.00
N ALA A 397 -13.74 3.50 18.29
CA ALA A 397 -13.46 2.89 16.98
C ALA A 397 -13.26 1.39 17.11
N ILE A 398 -12.53 0.93 18.16
CA ILE A 398 -12.33 -0.50 18.49
C ILE A 398 -13.67 -1.16 18.85
N ASP A 399 -14.48 -0.53 19.68
CA ASP A 399 -15.78 -1.09 20.09
C ASP A 399 -16.74 -1.21 18.89
N LYS A 400 -16.72 -0.24 17.98
CA LYS A 400 -17.44 -0.32 16.70
C LYS A 400 -16.90 -1.44 15.82
N MET A 401 -15.56 -1.63 15.77
CA MET A 401 -14.95 -2.69 14.98
C MET A 401 -15.34 -4.07 15.50
N LYS A 402 -15.34 -4.29 16.82
CA LYS A 402 -15.81 -5.53 17.44
C LYS A 402 -17.24 -5.84 17.00
N ARG A 403 -18.16 -4.89 17.21
CA ARG A 403 -19.57 -5.05 16.84
C ARG A 403 -19.72 -5.29 15.33
N ALA A 404 -18.98 -4.57 14.49
CA ALA A 404 -19.07 -4.72 13.04
C ALA A 404 -18.52 -6.08 12.56
N LEU A 405 -17.44 -6.58 13.16
CA LEU A 405 -16.89 -7.91 12.88
C LEU A 405 -17.87 -9.03 13.30
N ASP A 406 -18.61 -8.84 14.40
CA ASP A 406 -19.63 -9.81 14.83
C ASP A 406 -20.84 -9.86 13.91
N GLU A 407 -21.20 -8.71 13.35
CA GLU A 407 -22.31 -8.58 12.38
C GLU A 407 -21.91 -9.04 10.97
N PHE A 408 -20.60 -9.06 10.63
CA PHE A 408 -20.13 -9.38 9.28
C PHE A 408 -20.19 -10.89 9.01
N VAL A 409 -21.16 -11.32 8.24
CA VAL A 409 -21.34 -12.73 7.88
C VAL A 409 -20.92 -12.98 6.46
N ILE A 410 -19.98 -13.92 6.27
CA ILE A 410 -19.55 -14.44 4.97
C ILE A 410 -19.51 -15.97 5.08
N GLU A 411 -20.35 -16.64 4.30
CA GLU A 411 -20.43 -18.11 4.28
C GLU A 411 -19.98 -18.67 2.92
N GLY A 412 -19.53 -19.91 2.93
CA GLY A 412 -19.02 -20.63 1.76
C GLY A 412 -17.51 -20.60 1.58
N ILE A 413 -16.83 -19.68 2.28
CA ILE A 413 -15.37 -19.53 2.29
C ILE A 413 -14.86 -19.27 3.71
N LYS A 414 -13.54 -19.40 3.91
CA LYS A 414 -12.87 -18.89 5.11
C LYS A 414 -12.39 -17.46 4.91
N THR A 415 -12.38 -16.67 6.00
CA THR A 415 -11.94 -15.27 5.96
C THR A 415 -11.11 -14.92 7.17
N THR A 416 -10.42 -13.76 7.11
CA THR A 416 -9.64 -13.21 8.22
C THR A 416 -10.49 -12.59 9.34
N ILE A 417 -11.83 -12.61 9.27
CA ILE A 417 -12.72 -12.07 10.31
C ILE A 417 -12.39 -12.64 11.70
N PRO A 418 -12.19 -13.97 11.91
CA PRO A 418 -11.82 -14.51 13.21
C PRO A 418 -10.50 -13.95 13.78
N PHE A 419 -9.51 -13.73 12.91
CA PHE A 419 -8.26 -13.08 13.29
C PHE A 419 -8.51 -11.65 13.82
N HIS A 420 -9.27 -10.85 13.08
CA HIS A 420 -9.56 -9.47 13.48
C HIS A 420 -10.37 -9.38 14.77
N ARG A 421 -11.31 -10.33 15.01
CA ARG A 421 -12.03 -10.41 16.30
C ARG A 421 -11.06 -10.62 17.46
N LYS A 422 -10.16 -11.60 17.34
CA LYS A 422 -9.15 -11.89 18.36
C LYS A 422 -8.17 -10.73 18.54
N LEU A 423 -7.76 -10.05 17.43
CA LEU A 423 -6.93 -8.85 17.49
C LEU A 423 -7.58 -7.72 18.30
N MET A 424 -8.87 -7.46 18.09
CA MET A 424 -9.61 -6.42 18.81
C MET A 424 -9.78 -6.70 20.31
N GLU A 425 -9.47 -7.91 20.77
CA GLU A 425 -9.47 -8.30 22.18
C GLU A 425 -8.06 -8.42 22.77
N ASN A 426 -7.05 -8.39 21.91
CA ASN A 426 -5.65 -8.55 22.33
C ASN A 426 -5.20 -7.35 23.17
N LYS A 427 -4.61 -7.63 24.33
CA LYS A 427 -4.18 -6.60 25.29
C LYS A 427 -3.18 -5.62 24.71
N ASP A 428 -2.15 -6.12 24.02
CA ASP A 428 -1.09 -5.26 23.45
C ASP A 428 -1.65 -4.35 22.36
N TYR A 429 -2.59 -4.87 21.53
CA TYR A 429 -3.28 -4.05 20.56
C TYR A 429 -4.15 -2.97 21.24
N LEU A 430 -4.93 -3.34 22.27
CA LEU A 430 -5.78 -2.39 23.00
C LEU A 430 -4.98 -1.28 23.68
N GLU A 431 -3.83 -1.60 24.27
CA GLU A 431 -2.92 -0.66 24.90
C GLU A 431 -2.08 0.15 23.88
N GLY A 432 -2.10 -0.22 22.59
CA GLY A 432 -1.27 0.37 21.56
C GLY A 432 0.21 -0.04 21.64
N ASN A 433 0.53 -1.15 22.29
CA ASN A 433 1.89 -1.67 22.52
C ASN A 433 2.25 -2.76 21.48
N TYR A 434 2.25 -2.43 20.21
CA TYR A 434 2.58 -3.36 19.13
C TYR A 434 3.64 -2.77 18.20
N THR A 435 4.35 -3.64 17.51
CA THR A 435 5.39 -3.30 16.52
C THR A 435 5.20 -4.17 15.27
N THR A 436 6.08 -4.04 14.28
CA THR A 436 6.04 -4.90 13.08
C THR A 436 6.25 -6.38 13.37
N LYS A 437 6.68 -6.74 14.59
CA LYS A 437 6.84 -8.12 15.04
C LYS A 437 5.60 -8.71 15.71
N PHE A 438 4.54 -7.93 15.87
CA PHE A 438 3.33 -8.35 16.60
C PHE A 438 2.85 -9.74 16.22
N MET A 439 2.87 -10.09 14.93
CA MET A 439 2.40 -11.38 14.44
C MET A 439 3.34 -12.56 14.74
N GLU A 440 4.58 -12.31 15.19
CA GLU A 440 5.51 -13.39 15.60
C GLU A 440 5.06 -14.01 16.92
N ASP A 441 4.44 -13.22 17.80
CA ASP A 441 3.97 -13.62 19.13
C ASP A 441 2.44 -13.85 19.18
N PHE A 442 1.71 -13.50 18.11
CA PHE A 442 0.27 -13.63 18.03
C PHE A 442 -0.14 -15.07 17.64
N SER A 443 -0.96 -15.72 18.48
CA SER A 443 -1.52 -17.04 18.20
C SER A 443 -3.01 -16.98 17.94
N MET A 444 -3.50 -17.79 17.01
CA MET A 444 -4.93 -18.06 16.84
C MET A 444 -5.46 -19.11 17.84
N GLU A 445 -4.58 -19.85 18.48
CA GLU A 445 -4.91 -20.78 19.56
C GLU A 445 -5.06 -20.02 20.87
N ASP A 446 -5.96 -20.48 21.75
CA ASP A 446 -6.19 -19.89 23.08
C ASP A 446 -5.12 -20.31 24.09
#